data_d28baf8867dd9598d9be2f7acc4c9bfc
#
_entry.id   d28baf8867dd9598d9be2f7acc4c9bfc
#
_cell.length_a   1.000
_cell.length_b   1.000
_cell.length_c   1.000
_cell.angle_alpha   90.00
_cell.angle_beta   90.00
_cell.angle_gamma   90.00
#
_symmetry.space_group_name_H-M   'P 1'
#
loop_
_entity.id
_entity.type
_entity.pdbx_description
1 polymer ?
#
loop_
_entity_poly.entity_id
_entity_poly.type
_entity_poly.pdbx_seq_one_letter_code
_entity_poly.pdbx_strand_id
1 'polypeptide(L)'
;MIPYTRKTLPNGLTVVVNRDRAAKLAAVNILYRVGARNENPARTGFAHLFEHLMFRGTREVPNFDLPVQMASGDNNAFTNNDYTDFYITLPKDNLETALWLESDRMEGLEITPEKLDTEKRVVVEEFRQRYLNQPY
;
A
#
# COMPACT_ATOMS: atom_id res chain seq x y z
N MET A 1 -18.63 20.65 0.28
CA MET A 1 -18.07 19.68 -0.72
C MET A 1 -16.58 19.95 -0.83
N ILE A 2 -15.73 18.91 -0.74
CA ILE A 2 -14.27 19.06 -0.87
C ILE A 2 -13.95 19.29 -2.35
N PRO A 3 -13.30 20.42 -2.74
CA PRO A 3 -12.92 20.65 -4.13
C PRO A 3 -11.80 19.71 -4.55
N TYR A 4 -11.88 19.13 -5.73
CA TYR A 4 -10.84 18.26 -6.27
C TYR A 4 -10.72 18.41 -7.79
N THR A 5 -9.55 18.05 -8.31
CA THR A 5 -9.31 17.88 -9.74
C THR A 5 -9.14 16.40 -10.03
N ARG A 6 -9.74 15.90 -11.11
CA ARG A 6 -9.62 14.52 -11.58
C ARG A 6 -9.03 14.50 -12.97
N LYS A 7 -8.06 13.61 -13.21
CA LYS A 7 -7.44 13.36 -14.51
C LYS A 7 -7.22 11.87 -14.70
N THR A 8 -7.44 11.37 -15.90
CA THR A 8 -7.02 10.01 -16.29
C THR A 8 -5.79 10.14 -17.19
N LEU A 9 -4.72 9.43 -16.83
CA LEU A 9 -3.48 9.40 -17.59
C LEU A 9 -3.61 8.44 -18.80
N PRO A 10 -2.71 8.53 -19.81
CA PRO A 10 -2.75 7.66 -21.00
C PRO A 10 -2.69 6.17 -20.71
N ASN A 11 -2.05 5.78 -19.59
CA ASN A 11 -1.98 4.39 -19.11
C ASN A 11 -3.23 3.91 -18.35
N GLY A 12 -4.27 4.75 -18.26
CA GLY A 12 -5.54 4.44 -17.56
C GLY A 12 -5.56 4.78 -16.07
N LEU A 13 -4.43 5.22 -15.47
CA LEU A 13 -4.39 5.62 -14.07
C LEU A 13 -5.26 6.87 -13.85
N THR A 14 -6.20 6.77 -12.91
CA THR A 14 -7.01 7.92 -12.49
C THR A 14 -6.34 8.61 -11.30
N VAL A 15 -6.03 9.88 -11.48
CA VAL A 15 -5.44 10.74 -10.46
C VAL A 15 -6.49 11.72 -9.96
N VAL A 16 -6.64 11.80 -8.63
CA VAL A 16 -7.54 12.76 -7.97
C VAL A 16 -6.70 13.61 -7.02
N VAL A 17 -6.76 14.91 -7.18
CA VAL A 17 -5.98 15.86 -6.38
C VAL A 17 -6.93 16.82 -5.67
N ASN A 18 -6.86 16.85 -4.35
CA ASN A 18 -7.40 17.92 -3.52
C ASN A 18 -6.24 18.80 -3.05
N ARG A 19 -6.36 20.10 -3.22
CA ARG A 19 -5.35 21.07 -2.80
C ARG A 19 -5.87 21.89 -1.63
N ASP A 20 -5.27 21.70 -0.46
CA ASP A 20 -5.42 22.59 0.69
C ASP A 20 -4.14 23.40 0.87
N ARG A 21 -4.23 24.73 0.71
CA ARG A 21 -3.07 25.64 0.86
C ARG A 21 -2.63 25.83 2.31
N ALA A 22 -3.52 25.58 3.26
CA ALA A 22 -3.23 25.71 4.69
C ALA A 22 -2.55 24.45 5.25
N ALA A 23 -2.71 23.30 4.59
CA ALA A 23 -2.11 22.05 5.04
C ALA A 23 -0.59 22.10 4.97
N LYS A 24 0.04 21.58 6.01
CA LYS A 24 1.51 21.38 6.09
C LYS A 24 1.92 19.97 5.69
N LEU A 25 0.98 19.04 5.71
CA LEU A 25 1.16 17.65 5.33
C LEU A 25 0.56 17.41 3.95
N ALA A 26 1.11 16.44 3.24
CA ALA A 26 0.53 15.83 2.06
C ALA A 26 0.22 14.36 2.36
N ALA A 27 -0.84 13.84 1.79
CA ALA A 27 -1.16 12.43 1.80
C ALA A 27 -1.22 11.93 0.35
N VAL A 28 -0.49 10.87 0.07
CA VAL A 28 -0.56 10.11 -1.17
C VAL A 28 -1.29 8.81 -0.85
N ASN A 29 -2.36 8.54 -1.58
CA ASN A 29 -3.18 7.35 -1.41
C ASN A 29 -3.29 6.63 -2.74
N ILE A 30 -2.98 5.33 -2.75
CA ILE A 30 -3.04 4.46 -3.93
C ILE A 30 -4.03 3.34 -3.66
N LEU A 31 -5.11 3.33 -4.43
CA LEU A 31 -6.16 2.33 -4.32
C LEU A 31 -6.09 1.35 -5.49
N TYR A 32 -5.85 0.09 -5.17
CA TYR A 32 -5.94 -1.05 -6.09
C TYR A 32 -7.33 -1.69 -5.96
N ARG A 33 -8.07 -1.77 -7.07
CA ARG A 33 -9.40 -2.40 -7.11
C ARG A 33 -9.32 -3.92 -7.11
N VAL A 34 -8.59 -4.46 -6.17
CA VAL A 34 -8.38 -5.89 -5.95
C VAL A 34 -8.48 -6.16 -4.45
N GLY A 35 -9.32 -7.09 -4.08
CA GLY A 35 -9.55 -7.52 -2.71
C GLY A 35 -9.97 -8.99 -2.65
N ALA A 36 -10.38 -9.46 -1.47
CA ALA A 36 -10.68 -10.86 -1.24
C ALA A 36 -11.75 -11.45 -2.19
N ARG A 37 -12.70 -10.66 -2.66
CA ARG A 37 -13.72 -11.13 -3.62
C ARG A 37 -13.18 -11.51 -4.99
N ASN A 38 -11.99 -11.02 -5.34
CA ASN A 38 -11.35 -11.29 -6.62
C ASN A 38 -10.55 -12.60 -6.61
N GLU A 39 -10.45 -13.24 -5.44
CA GLU A 39 -9.65 -14.44 -5.22
C GLU A 39 -10.39 -15.71 -5.68
N ASN A 40 -9.61 -16.73 -6.04
CA ASN A 40 -10.17 -18.05 -6.25
C ASN A 40 -10.60 -18.64 -4.89
N PRO A 41 -11.87 -19.08 -4.73
CA PRO A 41 -12.33 -19.64 -3.45
C PRO A 41 -11.53 -20.83 -2.91
N ALA A 42 -10.83 -21.57 -3.78
CA ALA A 42 -9.93 -22.65 -3.37
C ALA A 42 -8.54 -22.15 -2.90
N ARG A 43 -8.24 -20.87 -3.09
CA ARG A 43 -6.95 -20.24 -2.76
C ARG A 43 -7.19 -18.79 -2.34
N THR A 44 -7.49 -18.59 -1.07
CA THR A 44 -7.78 -17.26 -0.49
C THR A 44 -6.59 -16.71 0.29
N GLY A 45 -6.63 -15.40 0.58
CA GLY A 45 -5.60 -14.69 1.35
C GLY A 45 -4.50 -14.04 0.50
N PHE A 46 -4.58 -14.11 -0.84
CA PHE A 46 -3.57 -13.53 -1.71
C PHE A 46 -3.56 -12.01 -1.69
N ALA A 47 -4.71 -11.36 -1.67
CA ALA A 47 -4.79 -9.89 -1.64
C ALA A 47 -4.08 -9.34 -0.39
N HIS A 48 -4.33 -9.92 0.77
CA HIS A 48 -3.66 -9.57 2.02
C HIS A 48 -2.17 -9.92 2.01
N LEU A 49 -1.79 -11.07 1.45
CA LEU A 49 -0.38 -11.44 1.30
C LEU A 49 0.37 -10.45 0.40
N PHE A 50 -0.23 -10.02 -0.71
CA PHE A 50 0.37 -9.01 -1.58
C PHE A 50 0.48 -7.64 -0.90
N GLU A 51 -0.49 -7.25 -0.05
CA GLU A 51 -0.36 -6.07 0.79
C GLU A 51 0.95 -6.10 1.58
N HIS A 52 1.24 -7.21 2.29
CA HIS A 52 2.48 -7.38 3.04
C HIS A 52 3.72 -7.33 2.14
N LEU A 53 3.69 -8.03 1.00
CA LEU A 53 4.81 -8.05 0.07
C LEU A 53 5.14 -6.67 -0.51
N MET A 54 4.16 -5.79 -0.66
CA MET A 54 4.35 -4.41 -1.14
C MET A 54 5.23 -3.57 -0.22
N PHE A 55 5.40 -3.95 1.04
CA PHE A 55 6.31 -3.29 1.99
C PHE A 55 7.72 -3.91 2.02
N ARG A 56 7.91 -5.05 1.34
CA ARG A 56 9.21 -5.77 1.34
C ARG A 56 10.22 -5.23 0.33
N GLY A 57 9.86 -4.12 -0.33
CA GLY A 57 10.74 -3.35 -1.19
C GLY A 57 10.87 -3.90 -2.60
N THR A 58 11.61 -3.15 -3.36
CA THR A 58 11.97 -3.39 -4.77
C THR A 58 13.47 -3.61 -4.86
N ARG A 59 13.98 -3.74 -6.08
CA ARG A 59 15.42 -3.78 -6.33
C ARG A 59 16.08 -2.42 -6.00
N GLU A 60 15.40 -1.31 -6.33
CA GLU A 60 15.94 0.04 -6.13
C GLU A 60 15.74 0.50 -4.68
N VAL A 61 14.63 0.09 -4.04
CA VAL A 61 14.28 0.43 -2.66
C VAL A 61 14.08 -0.85 -1.84
N PRO A 62 15.16 -1.49 -1.38
CA PRO A 62 15.07 -2.75 -0.62
C PRO A 62 14.34 -2.64 0.73
N ASN A 63 14.28 -1.44 1.29
CA ASN A 63 13.55 -1.13 2.54
C ASN A 63 12.63 0.06 2.30
N PHE A 64 11.34 -0.21 2.14
CA PHE A 64 10.33 0.81 1.83
C PHE A 64 10.14 1.83 2.95
N ASP A 65 10.24 1.41 4.21
CA ASP A 65 9.97 2.28 5.36
C ASP A 65 11.08 3.31 5.59
N LEU A 66 12.32 2.98 5.25
CA LEU A 66 13.46 3.84 5.52
C LEU A 66 13.34 5.22 4.84
N PRO A 67 13.10 5.35 3.53
CA PRO A 67 12.91 6.64 2.90
C PRO A 67 11.70 7.42 3.44
N VAL A 68 10.61 6.73 3.80
CA VAL A 68 9.43 7.36 4.41
C VAL A 68 9.80 7.99 5.76
N GLN A 69 10.51 7.25 6.62
CA GLN A 69 10.97 7.76 7.92
C GLN A 69 11.95 8.92 7.76
N MET A 70 12.89 8.83 6.82
CA MET A 70 13.83 9.92 6.51
C MET A 70 13.12 11.18 6.02
N ALA A 71 12.00 11.03 5.32
CA ALA A 71 11.12 12.12 4.91
C ALA A 71 10.16 12.60 6.01
N SER A 72 10.32 12.12 7.26
CA SER A 72 9.43 12.39 8.39
C SER A 72 7.97 12.02 8.09
N GLY A 73 7.78 10.95 7.35
CA GLY A 73 6.48 10.42 6.97
C GLY A 73 6.09 9.21 7.78
N ASP A 74 4.84 8.82 7.59
CA ASP A 74 4.24 7.59 8.06
C ASP A 74 3.49 6.92 6.91
N ASN A 75 3.44 5.60 6.90
CA ASN A 75 2.75 4.83 5.87
C ASN A 75 1.95 3.69 6.49
N ASN A 76 0.90 3.28 5.81
CA ASN A 76 0.15 2.09 6.17
C ASN A 76 -0.65 1.58 4.96
N ALA A 77 -1.29 0.43 5.13
CA ALA A 77 -2.19 -0.15 4.15
C ALA A 77 -3.29 -0.96 4.82
N PHE A 78 -4.30 -1.31 4.05
CA PHE A 78 -5.30 -2.30 4.45
C PHE A 78 -5.93 -2.96 3.22
N THR A 79 -6.33 -4.21 3.39
CA THR A 79 -7.07 -5.00 2.40
C THR A 79 -8.47 -5.33 2.93
N ASN A 80 -9.47 -5.18 2.08
CA ASN A 80 -10.83 -5.63 2.34
C ASN A 80 -11.35 -6.51 1.19
N ASN A 81 -12.67 -6.72 1.13
CA ASN A 81 -13.26 -7.55 0.08
C ASN A 81 -13.11 -6.96 -1.32
N ASP A 82 -13.07 -5.65 -1.45
CA ASP A 82 -13.22 -4.94 -2.73
C ASP A 82 -11.94 -4.31 -3.25
N TYR A 83 -11.05 -3.89 -2.35
CA TYR A 83 -9.82 -3.18 -2.70
C TYR A 83 -8.72 -3.31 -1.66
N THR A 84 -7.51 -3.03 -2.09
CA THR A 84 -6.33 -2.84 -1.24
C THR A 84 -5.88 -1.40 -1.38
N ASP A 85 -5.68 -0.73 -0.24
CA ASP A 85 -5.38 0.68 -0.15
C ASP A 85 -4.05 0.90 0.55
N PHE A 86 -3.18 1.73 -0.04
CA PHE A 86 -1.90 2.12 0.52
C PHE A 86 -1.85 3.62 0.68
N TYR A 87 -1.32 4.11 1.77
CA TYR A 87 -1.16 5.55 1.94
C TYR A 87 0.13 5.92 2.66
N ILE A 88 0.66 7.08 2.24
CA ILE A 88 1.82 7.73 2.85
C ILE A 88 1.39 9.14 3.24
N THR A 89 1.65 9.52 4.48
CA THR A 89 1.48 10.90 4.97
C THR A 89 2.84 11.45 5.36
N LEU A 90 3.18 12.65 4.88
CA LEU A 90 4.48 13.27 5.12
C LEU A 90 4.38 14.81 5.00
N PRO A 91 5.40 15.56 5.45
CA PRO A 91 5.48 16.99 5.17
C PRO A 91 5.39 17.26 3.67
N LYS A 92 4.58 18.25 3.28
CA LYS A 92 4.28 18.56 1.87
C LYS A 92 5.51 18.80 1.00
N ASP A 93 6.60 19.26 1.60
CA ASP A 93 7.85 19.56 0.91
C ASP A 93 8.57 18.27 0.48
N ASN A 94 8.18 17.13 1.04
CA ASN A 94 8.69 15.79 0.71
C ASN A 94 7.72 14.97 -0.16
N LEU A 95 6.69 15.59 -0.75
CA LEU A 95 5.68 14.90 -1.56
C LEU A 95 6.30 14.04 -2.69
N GLU A 96 7.38 14.52 -3.31
CA GLU A 96 8.07 13.80 -4.38
C GLU A 96 8.62 12.45 -3.91
N THR A 97 9.06 12.34 -2.65
CA THR A 97 9.51 11.07 -2.07
C THR A 97 8.38 10.03 -2.06
N ALA A 98 7.17 10.42 -1.65
CA ALA A 98 6.03 9.50 -1.65
C ALA A 98 5.64 9.08 -3.08
N LEU A 99 5.62 10.00 -4.03
CA LEU A 99 5.30 9.70 -5.43
C LEU A 99 6.35 8.80 -6.07
N TRP A 100 7.63 9.01 -5.76
CA TRP A 100 8.72 8.15 -6.23
C TRP A 100 8.59 6.73 -5.68
N LEU A 101 8.39 6.58 -4.36
CA LEU A 101 8.22 5.27 -3.72
C LEU A 101 7.03 4.49 -4.28
N GLU A 102 5.89 5.16 -4.48
CA GLU A 102 4.71 4.52 -5.05
C GLU A 102 4.91 4.12 -6.51
N SER A 103 5.60 4.95 -7.31
CA SER A 103 5.90 4.61 -8.70
C SER A 103 6.86 3.43 -8.80
N ASP A 104 7.88 3.38 -7.95
CA ASP A 104 8.89 2.32 -7.92
C ASP A 104 8.26 0.96 -7.58
N ARG A 105 7.43 0.89 -6.52
CA ARG A 105 6.76 -0.37 -6.19
C ARG A 105 5.68 -0.79 -7.19
N MET A 106 5.08 0.14 -7.97
CA MET A 106 4.21 -0.20 -9.09
C MET A 106 4.98 -0.80 -10.26
N GLU A 107 6.22 -0.40 -10.47
CA GLU A 107 7.06 -0.93 -11.54
C GLU A 107 7.45 -2.38 -11.26
N GLY A 108 7.78 -2.73 -10.02
CA GLY A 108 8.07 -4.11 -9.67
C GLY A 108 8.56 -4.34 -8.25
N LEU A 109 8.12 -5.44 -7.68
CA LEU A 109 8.54 -5.90 -6.36
C LEU A 109 9.70 -6.89 -6.48
N GLU A 110 10.61 -6.87 -5.52
CA GLU A 110 11.62 -7.91 -5.38
C GLU A 110 11.09 -9.03 -4.49
N ILE A 111 10.37 -9.99 -5.08
CA ILE A 111 9.82 -11.14 -4.35
C ILE A 111 10.81 -12.30 -4.41
N THR A 112 11.50 -12.55 -3.29
CA THR A 112 12.34 -13.74 -3.11
C THR A 112 11.58 -14.84 -2.38
N PRO A 113 12.01 -16.12 -2.49
CA PRO A 113 11.42 -17.22 -1.71
C PRO A 113 11.40 -16.93 -0.21
N GLU A 114 12.46 -16.32 0.33
CA GLU A 114 12.59 -16.01 1.76
C GLU A 114 11.59 -14.93 2.19
N LYS A 115 11.44 -13.85 1.39
CA LYS A 115 10.44 -12.80 1.63
C LYS A 115 9.03 -13.40 1.60
N LEU A 116 8.74 -14.20 0.58
CA LEU A 116 7.43 -14.85 0.42
C LEU A 116 7.09 -15.78 1.59
N ASP A 117 8.02 -16.65 1.99
CA ASP A 117 7.78 -17.59 3.10
C ASP A 117 7.66 -16.87 4.44
N THR A 118 8.35 -15.75 4.61
CA THR A 118 8.22 -14.93 5.81
C THR A 118 6.82 -14.33 5.87
N GLU A 119 6.36 -13.68 4.80
CA GLU A 119 5.04 -13.01 4.80
C GLU A 119 3.89 -14.02 4.87
N LYS A 120 4.00 -15.16 4.25
CA LYS A 120 3.01 -16.25 4.45
C LYS A 120 2.83 -16.64 5.92
N ARG A 121 3.94 -16.75 6.66
CA ARG A 121 3.87 -17.08 8.10
C ARG A 121 3.22 -15.96 8.90
N VAL A 122 3.55 -14.71 8.60
CA VAL A 122 2.96 -13.53 9.26
C VAL A 122 1.45 -13.49 9.01
N VAL A 123 1.01 -13.57 7.77
CA VAL A 123 -0.42 -13.52 7.40
C VAL A 123 -1.21 -14.68 8.03
N VAL A 124 -0.62 -15.90 8.06
CA VAL A 124 -1.26 -17.04 8.73
C VAL A 124 -1.38 -16.82 10.23
N GLU A 125 -0.37 -16.22 10.87
CA GLU A 125 -0.42 -15.94 12.30
C GLU A 125 -1.42 -14.84 12.64
N GLU A 126 -1.50 -13.78 11.83
CA GLU A 126 -2.51 -12.74 11.97
C GLU A 126 -3.94 -13.29 11.83
N PHE A 127 -4.15 -14.20 10.84
CA PHE A 127 -5.43 -14.88 10.69
C PHE A 127 -5.79 -15.69 11.95
N ARG A 128 -4.82 -16.43 12.52
CA ARG A 128 -5.04 -17.17 13.76
C ARG A 128 -5.39 -16.24 14.92
N GLN A 129 -4.67 -15.16 15.09
CA GLN A 129 -4.92 -14.19 16.16
C GLN A 129 -6.29 -13.54 16.01
N ARG A 130 -6.67 -13.14 14.79
CA ARG A 130 -7.90 -12.40 14.53
C ARG A 130 -9.16 -13.27 14.57
N TYR A 131 -9.08 -14.52 14.12
CA TYR A 131 -10.26 -15.37 13.93
C TYR A 131 -10.31 -16.64 14.79
N LEU A 132 -9.18 -17.16 15.23
CA LEU A 132 -9.14 -18.40 15.98
C LEU A 132 -8.86 -18.22 17.48
N ASN A 133 -8.15 -17.18 17.86
CA ASN A 133 -7.73 -16.93 19.24
C ASN A 133 -8.57 -15.86 19.95
N GLN A 134 -9.59 -15.29 19.29
CA GLN A 134 -10.51 -14.40 19.98
C GLN A 134 -11.56 -15.22 20.73
N PRO A 135 -11.74 -14.99 22.05
CA PRO A 135 -12.64 -15.81 22.87
C PRO A 135 -14.13 -15.65 22.56
N TYR A 136 -14.54 -14.62 21.81
CA TYR A 136 -15.93 -14.40 21.32
C TYR A 136 -15.95 -13.36 20.19
#